data_31b28709d834a13362c975f0b7ccccdf
#
_entry.id   31b28709d834a13362c975f0b7ccccdf
#
_cell.length_a   1.000
_cell.length_b   1.000
_cell.length_c   1.000
_cell.angle_alpha   90.00
_cell.angle_beta   90.00
_cell.angle_gamma   90.00
#
_symmetry.space_group_name_H-M   'P 1'
#
loop_
_entity.id
_entity.type
_entity.pdbx_description
1 polymer ?
#
loop_
_entity_poly.entity_id
_entity_poly.type
_entity_poly.pdbx_seq_one_letter_code
_entity_poly.pdbx_strand_id
1 'polypeptide(L)'
;RRQRQMCIRDSRRIWCFDGDGAVIMHMGSMAIIGSKQPKNYIHVVFNNGAHDSVGGQPTVGLDIDLPGIARSVRYNAVHTVSDMNGLKKVLSDIRLEDGPVLLEVKVRKGNRKDLGRPTTTPIQNKEAFMGFLQDKELN
;
A
#
# COMPACT_ATOMS: atom_id res chain seq x y z
N ARG A 1 12.59 -8.93 -8.86
CA ARG A 1 13.20 -8.97 -7.51
C ARG A 1 14.29 -7.90 -7.30
N ARG A 2 15.20 -7.67 -8.24
CA ARG A 2 16.29 -6.69 -8.10
C ARG A 2 15.78 -5.23 -7.99
N GLN A 3 14.73 -4.87 -8.70
CA GLN A 3 14.21 -3.49 -8.72
C GLN A 3 13.54 -3.05 -7.40
N ARG A 4 12.78 -3.93 -6.73
CA ARG A 4 12.27 -3.63 -5.38
C ARG A 4 13.40 -3.38 -4.39
N GLN A 5 14.51 -4.12 -4.50
CA GLN A 5 15.69 -3.91 -3.66
C GLN A 5 16.42 -2.60 -4.00
N MET A 6 16.49 -2.21 -5.27
CA MET A 6 17.08 -0.92 -5.66
C MET A 6 16.28 0.27 -5.11
N CYS A 7 14.96 0.31 -5.30
CA CYS A 7 14.14 1.40 -4.78
C CYS A 7 14.22 1.55 -3.25
N ILE A 8 14.31 0.46 -2.49
CA ILE A 8 14.51 0.49 -1.04
C ILE A 8 15.90 1.02 -0.69
N ARG A 9 16.94 0.70 -1.48
CA ARG A 9 18.31 1.20 -1.28
C ARG A 9 18.48 2.69 -1.59
N ASP A 10 17.73 3.19 -2.57
CA ASP A 10 17.88 4.56 -3.10
C ASP A 10 17.20 5.62 -2.22
N SER A 11 16.77 5.29 -1.02
CA SER A 11 16.10 6.21 -0.07
C SER A 11 14.81 6.85 -0.64
N ARG A 12 14.34 6.42 -1.79
CA ARG A 12 13.07 6.87 -2.36
C ARG A 12 11.92 6.34 -1.54
N ARG A 13 10.94 7.17 -1.28
CA ARG A 13 9.74 6.75 -0.58
C ARG A 13 8.89 5.84 -1.47
N ILE A 14 8.56 4.65 -0.97
CA ILE A 14 7.81 3.61 -1.68
C ILE A 14 6.42 3.52 -1.09
N TRP A 15 5.41 3.71 -1.92
CA TRP A 15 4.01 3.52 -1.59
C TRP A 15 3.53 2.20 -2.19
N CYS A 16 3.16 1.25 -1.33
CA CYS A 16 2.55 0.00 -1.73
C CYS A 16 1.05 0.06 -1.46
N PHE A 17 0.25 -0.15 -2.48
CA PHE A 17 -1.21 -0.12 -2.38
C PHE A 17 -1.74 -1.53 -2.46
N ASP A 18 -2.47 -1.96 -1.43
CA ASP A 18 -3.09 -3.27 -1.34
C ASP A 18 -4.57 -3.17 -0.95
N GLY A 19 -5.37 -4.16 -1.31
CA GLY A 19 -6.69 -4.38 -0.72
C GLY A 19 -6.57 -5.25 0.54
N ASP A 20 -7.56 -5.15 1.43
CA ASP A 20 -7.64 -5.99 2.64
C ASP A 20 -7.54 -7.49 2.34
N GLY A 21 -8.23 -7.97 1.31
CA GLY A 21 -8.16 -9.37 0.89
C GLY A 21 -6.75 -9.81 0.46
N ALA A 22 -6.00 -8.96 -0.24
CA ALA A 22 -4.63 -9.25 -0.64
C ALA A 22 -3.70 -9.31 0.57
N VAL A 23 -3.84 -8.39 1.51
CA VAL A 23 -3.08 -8.39 2.77
C VAL A 23 -3.37 -9.63 3.60
N ILE A 24 -4.63 -10.02 3.74
CA ILE A 24 -5.04 -11.21 4.51
C ILE A 24 -4.44 -12.48 3.89
N MET A 25 -4.50 -12.64 2.57
CA MET A 25 -3.93 -13.81 1.89
C MET A 25 -2.41 -13.92 2.04
N HIS A 26 -1.71 -12.81 2.24
CA HIS A 26 -0.24 -12.75 2.35
C HIS A 26 0.23 -12.08 3.65
N MET A 27 -0.51 -12.22 4.73
CA MET A 27 -0.26 -11.53 6.00
C MET A 27 1.14 -11.77 6.57
N GLY A 28 1.72 -12.94 6.31
CA GLY A 28 3.11 -13.22 6.68
C GLY A 28 4.13 -12.23 6.11
N SER A 29 3.83 -11.56 5.00
CA SER A 29 4.67 -10.51 4.44
C SER A 29 4.83 -9.31 5.37
N MET A 30 3.81 -8.99 6.17
CA MET A 30 3.85 -7.91 7.15
C MET A 30 4.92 -8.17 8.22
N ALA A 31 5.04 -9.41 8.68
CA ALA A 31 6.08 -9.79 9.65
C ALA A 31 7.50 -9.61 9.07
N ILE A 32 7.69 -9.93 7.79
CA ILE A 32 8.97 -9.72 7.10
C ILE A 32 9.27 -8.24 6.96
N ILE A 33 8.29 -7.41 6.57
CA ILE A 33 8.44 -5.95 6.48
C ILE A 33 8.81 -5.37 7.84
N GLY A 34 8.08 -5.73 8.88
CA GLY A 34 8.34 -5.29 10.25
C GLY A 34 9.71 -5.74 10.78
N SER A 35 10.18 -6.93 10.40
CA SER A 35 11.54 -7.40 10.74
C SER A 35 12.64 -6.62 10.02
N LYS A 36 12.42 -6.19 8.77
CA LYS A 36 13.40 -5.48 7.95
C LYS A 36 13.47 -3.98 8.20
N GLN A 37 12.45 -3.40 8.82
CA GLN A 37 12.37 -1.98 9.16
C GLN A 37 12.76 -1.02 8.02
N PRO A 38 12.17 -1.14 6.81
CA PRO A 38 12.48 -0.25 5.69
C PRO A 38 11.91 1.16 5.97
N LYS A 39 12.78 2.12 6.26
CA LYS A 39 12.41 3.49 6.66
C LYS A 39 11.59 4.26 5.60
N ASN A 40 11.73 3.90 4.35
CA ASN A 40 11.09 4.56 3.21
C ASN A 40 9.81 3.86 2.71
N TYR A 41 9.27 2.88 3.46
CA TYR A 41 8.15 2.06 3.01
C TYR A 41 6.83 2.48 3.66
N ILE A 42 5.83 2.75 2.83
CA ILE A 42 4.46 3.06 3.22
C ILE A 42 3.53 2.01 2.62
N HIS A 43 2.81 1.30 3.48
CA HIS A 43 1.83 0.29 3.12
C HIS A 43 0.43 0.86 3.29
N VAL A 44 -0.24 1.14 2.18
CA VAL A 44 -1.63 1.63 2.17
C VAL A 44 -2.56 0.46 1.91
N VAL A 45 -3.46 0.21 2.83
CA VAL A 45 -4.46 -0.87 2.74
C VAL A 45 -5.84 -0.27 2.55
N PHE A 46 -6.43 -0.48 1.39
CA PHE A 46 -7.83 -0.14 1.14
C PHE A 46 -8.72 -1.26 1.67
N ASN A 47 -9.39 -1.01 2.80
CA ASN A 47 -10.24 -1.98 3.47
C ASN A 47 -11.71 -1.69 3.16
N ASN A 48 -12.29 -2.50 2.27
CA ASN A 48 -13.71 -2.47 1.92
C ASN A 48 -14.48 -3.72 2.39
N GLY A 49 -13.80 -4.64 3.07
CA GLY A 49 -14.37 -5.90 3.54
C GLY A 49 -14.77 -6.86 2.41
N ALA A 50 -14.20 -6.71 1.20
CA ALA A 50 -14.60 -7.52 0.06
C ALA A 50 -13.52 -7.71 -1.00
N HIS A 51 -13.59 -8.82 -1.71
CA HIS A 51 -12.83 -9.12 -2.93
C HIS A 51 -13.54 -8.56 -4.17
N ASP A 52 -13.67 -7.24 -4.30
CA ASP A 52 -14.43 -6.60 -5.38
C ASP A 52 -13.92 -6.97 -6.79
N SER A 53 -12.64 -7.21 -6.96
CA SER A 53 -12.03 -7.55 -8.24
C SER A 53 -12.40 -8.94 -8.77
N VAL A 54 -12.90 -9.84 -7.91
CA VAL A 54 -13.16 -11.25 -8.25
C VAL A 54 -14.56 -11.72 -7.82
N GLY A 55 -15.54 -10.82 -7.79
CA GLY A 55 -16.95 -11.15 -7.55
C GLY A 55 -17.53 -10.61 -6.25
N GLY A 56 -16.78 -9.85 -5.48
CA GLY A 56 -17.29 -9.12 -4.32
C GLY A 56 -17.60 -10.00 -3.11
N GLN A 57 -16.97 -11.16 -3.00
CA GLN A 57 -17.08 -12.01 -1.82
C GLN A 57 -16.57 -11.25 -0.57
N PRO A 58 -17.19 -11.46 0.61
CA PRO A 58 -16.74 -10.81 1.83
C PRO A 58 -15.34 -11.29 2.24
N THR A 59 -14.56 -10.38 2.79
CA THR A 59 -13.34 -10.68 3.53
C THR A 59 -13.61 -10.51 5.02
N VAL A 60 -12.66 -10.92 5.85
CA VAL A 60 -12.66 -10.63 7.28
C VAL A 60 -11.96 -9.30 7.63
N GLY A 61 -11.66 -8.48 6.62
CA GLY A 61 -10.88 -7.24 6.77
C GLY A 61 -11.50 -6.22 7.74
N LEU A 62 -12.82 -6.20 7.85
CA LEU A 62 -13.52 -5.34 8.80
C LEU A 62 -13.72 -5.98 10.18
N ASP A 63 -13.52 -7.30 10.30
CA ASP A 63 -13.72 -8.07 11.53
C ASP A 63 -12.42 -8.21 12.34
N ILE A 64 -11.26 -8.03 11.70
CA ILE A 64 -9.95 -8.14 12.34
C ILE A 64 -9.32 -6.76 12.56
N ASP A 65 -8.46 -6.64 13.56
CA ASP A 65 -7.67 -5.43 13.82
C ASP A 65 -6.37 -5.42 12.99
N LEU A 66 -6.46 -5.08 11.69
CA LEU A 66 -5.28 -4.94 10.83
C LEU A 66 -4.26 -3.94 11.37
N PRO A 67 -4.65 -2.76 11.89
CA PRO A 67 -3.75 -1.85 12.58
C PRO A 67 -3.03 -2.48 13.77
N GLY A 68 -3.74 -3.25 14.60
CA GLY A 68 -3.16 -3.97 15.74
C GLY A 68 -2.14 -5.02 15.31
N ILE A 69 -2.45 -5.76 14.24
CA ILE A 69 -1.51 -6.73 13.64
C ILE A 69 -0.25 -6.01 13.18
N ALA A 70 -0.38 -4.88 12.47
CA ALA A 70 0.78 -4.10 12.01
C ALA A 70 1.67 -3.63 13.18
N ARG A 71 1.07 -3.15 14.27
CA ARG A 71 1.82 -2.78 15.48
C ARG A 71 2.55 -3.98 16.08
N SER A 72 1.88 -5.14 16.17
CA SER A 72 2.46 -6.36 16.76
C SER A 72 3.64 -6.91 15.95
N VAL A 73 3.64 -6.72 14.63
CA VAL A 73 4.75 -7.09 13.75
C VAL A 73 5.74 -5.94 13.52
N ARG A 74 5.69 -4.88 14.36
CA ARG A 74 6.70 -3.81 14.44
C ARG A 74 6.68 -2.80 13.27
N TYR A 75 5.52 -2.46 12.74
CA TYR A 75 5.42 -1.23 11.95
C TYR A 75 5.65 -0.01 12.86
N ASN A 76 6.43 0.96 12.41
CA ASN A 76 6.80 2.14 13.21
C ASN A 76 5.63 3.08 13.44
N ALA A 77 4.81 3.30 12.42
CA ALA A 77 3.62 4.11 12.53
C ALA A 77 2.42 3.40 11.91
N VAL A 78 1.25 3.60 12.49
CA VAL A 78 0.02 2.94 12.05
C VAL A 78 -1.14 3.90 12.16
N HIS A 79 -1.77 4.17 11.04
CA HIS A 79 -2.91 5.09 10.91
C HIS A 79 -4.14 4.37 10.35
N THR A 80 -5.31 4.83 10.76
CA THR A 80 -6.61 4.40 10.19
C THR A 80 -7.43 5.64 9.88
N VAL A 81 -8.00 5.68 8.68
CA VAL A 81 -8.87 6.78 8.22
C VAL A 81 -10.11 6.24 7.54
N SER A 82 -11.22 6.95 7.69
CA SER A 82 -12.52 6.60 7.09
C SER A 82 -13.16 7.76 6.33
N ASP A 83 -12.52 8.93 6.34
CA ASP A 83 -13.01 10.14 5.67
C ASP A 83 -11.88 10.95 5.02
N MET A 84 -12.26 11.87 4.14
CA MET A 84 -11.32 12.67 3.35
C MET A 84 -10.48 13.63 4.19
N ASN A 85 -11.03 14.18 5.29
CA ASN A 85 -10.31 15.14 6.11
C ASN A 85 -9.21 14.43 6.92
N GLY A 86 -9.55 13.28 7.52
CA GLY A 86 -8.58 12.39 8.17
C GLY A 86 -7.48 11.95 7.22
N LEU A 87 -7.85 11.56 5.98
CA LEU A 87 -6.87 11.17 4.96
C LEU A 87 -5.89 12.29 4.63
N LYS A 88 -6.38 13.52 4.38
CA LYS A 88 -5.52 14.69 4.09
C LYS A 88 -4.54 14.98 5.22
N LYS A 89 -5.02 14.92 6.48
CA LYS A 89 -4.17 15.13 7.66
C LYS A 89 -3.07 14.06 7.72
N VAL A 90 -3.45 12.79 7.68
CA VAL A 90 -2.50 11.68 7.79
C VAL A 90 -1.49 11.67 6.64
N LEU A 91 -1.89 12.03 5.42
CA LEU A 91 -0.94 12.13 4.30
C LEU A 91 0.12 13.21 4.49
N SER A 92 -0.18 14.28 5.24
CA SER A 92 0.82 15.29 5.61
C SER A 92 1.78 14.74 6.66
N ASP A 93 1.28 14.03 7.66
CA ASP A 93 2.08 13.47 8.76
C ASP A 93 3.02 12.35 8.27
N ILE A 94 2.50 11.42 7.45
CA ILE A 94 3.27 10.28 6.88
C ILE A 94 4.52 10.73 6.10
N ARG A 95 4.48 11.93 5.50
CA ARG A 95 5.65 12.46 4.79
C ARG A 95 6.86 12.69 5.67
N LEU A 96 6.65 12.84 6.97
CA LEU A 96 7.68 13.12 7.97
C LEU A 96 8.06 11.88 8.79
N GLU A 97 7.29 10.80 8.66
CA GLU A 97 7.48 9.59 9.44
C GLU A 97 8.47 8.61 8.79
N ASP A 98 9.28 7.97 9.62
CA ASP A 98 10.09 6.82 9.20
C ASP A 98 9.22 5.57 9.09
N GLY A 99 9.39 4.82 8.01
CA GLY A 99 8.71 3.54 7.80
C GLY A 99 9.29 2.37 8.62
N PRO A 100 8.66 1.23 8.55
CA PRO A 100 7.46 0.94 7.78
C PRO A 100 6.22 1.57 8.41
N VAL A 101 5.45 2.29 7.59
CA VAL A 101 4.16 2.87 8.00
C VAL A 101 3.02 2.05 7.42
N LEU A 102 1.98 1.76 8.21
CA LEU A 102 0.71 1.27 7.71
C LEU A 102 -0.32 2.42 7.69
N LEU A 103 -1.02 2.56 6.60
CA LEU A 103 -2.21 3.39 6.49
C LEU A 103 -3.41 2.53 6.04
N GLU A 104 -4.29 2.20 6.97
CA GLU A 104 -5.58 1.60 6.63
C GLU A 104 -6.56 2.70 6.23
N VAL A 105 -7.11 2.59 5.02
CA VAL A 105 -8.16 3.46 4.50
C VAL A 105 -9.46 2.65 4.41
N LYS A 106 -10.42 2.92 5.29
CA LYS A 106 -11.73 2.27 5.23
C LYS A 106 -12.55 2.89 4.11
N VAL A 107 -12.92 2.07 3.14
CA VAL A 107 -13.65 2.50 1.95
C VAL A 107 -14.92 1.68 1.76
N ARG A 108 -15.86 2.21 0.97
CA ARG A 108 -17.08 1.49 0.63
C ARG A 108 -16.80 0.42 -0.43
N LYS A 109 -17.52 -0.68 -0.35
CA LYS A 109 -17.57 -1.71 -1.40
C LYS A 109 -18.12 -1.13 -2.71
N GLY A 110 -17.60 -1.60 -3.84
CA GLY A 110 -18.05 -1.25 -5.18
C GLY A 110 -17.10 -0.29 -5.91
N ASN A 111 -17.33 -0.17 -7.21
CA ASN A 111 -16.52 0.62 -8.13
C ASN A 111 -17.26 1.86 -8.61
N ARG A 112 -16.53 2.85 -9.10
CA ARG A 112 -17.10 3.97 -9.86
C ARG A 112 -17.78 3.43 -11.13
N LYS A 113 -18.89 4.02 -11.53
CA LYS A 113 -19.61 3.65 -12.77
C LYS A 113 -18.79 3.93 -14.03
N ASP A 114 -17.92 4.92 -13.97
CA ASP A 114 -17.05 5.41 -15.06
C ASP A 114 -15.62 4.88 -15.00
N LEU A 115 -15.41 3.74 -14.32
CA LEU A 115 -14.09 3.13 -14.20
C LEU A 115 -13.58 2.67 -15.57
N GLY A 116 -12.56 3.36 -16.09
CA GLY A 116 -11.89 3.00 -17.34
C GLY A 116 -11.02 1.75 -17.20
N ARG A 117 -10.62 1.21 -18.34
CA ARG A 117 -9.62 0.13 -18.41
C ARG A 117 -8.28 0.70 -18.85
N PRO A 118 -7.15 0.13 -18.43
CA PRO A 118 -5.84 0.50 -18.93
C PRO A 118 -5.79 0.37 -20.45
N THR A 119 -5.25 1.37 -21.12
CA THR A 119 -5.07 1.38 -22.58
C THR A 119 -3.68 0.90 -23.01
N THR A 120 -2.76 0.76 -22.05
CA THR A 120 -1.39 0.31 -22.26
C THR A 120 -1.22 -1.16 -21.87
N THR A 121 -0.32 -1.85 -22.57
CA THR A 121 0.03 -3.24 -22.23
C THR A 121 0.89 -3.32 -20.97
N PRO A 122 0.93 -4.48 -20.28
CA PRO A 122 1.83 -4.68 -19.15
C PRO A 122 3.32 -4.45 -19.48
N ILE A 123 3.73 -4.75 -20.71
CA ILE A 123 5.11 -4.53 -21.18
C ILE A 123 5.41 -3.04 -21.29
N GLN A 124 4.52 -2.26 -21.93
CA GLN A 124 4.65 -0.80 -22.02
C GLN A 124 4.67 -0.13 -20.64
N ASN A 125 3.83 -0.58 -19.72
CA ASN A 125 3.82 -0.08 -18.34
C ASN A 125 5.15 -0.36 -17.62
N LYS A 126 5.69 -1.56 -17.80
CA LYS A 126 7.00 -1.93 -17.26
C LYS A 126 8.11 -1.02 -17.81
N GLU A 127 8.16 -0.86 -19.13
CA GLU A 127 9.20 -0.05 -19.80
C GLU A 127 9.12 1.42 -19.37
N ALA A 128 7.91 1.99 -19.35
CA ALA A 128 7.70 3.37 -18.88
C ALA A 128 8.12 3.54 -17.41
N PHE A 129 7.79 2.59 -16.55
CA PHE A 129 8.20 2.65 -15.14
C PHE A 129 9.70 2.49 -14.96
N MET A 130 10.32 1.62 -15.77
CA MET A 130 11.78 1.44 -15.76
C MET A 130 12.51 2.73 -16.20
N GLY A 131 12.05 3.37 -17.29
CA GLY A 131 12.58 4.66 -17.75
C GLY A 131 12.44 5.73 -16.69
N PHE A 132 11.26 5.88 -16.07
CA PHE A 132 11.05 6.82 -14.97
C PHE A 132 12.03 6.64 -13.79
N LEU A 133 12.41 5.41 -13.49
CA LEU A 133 13.37 5.14 -12.41
C LEU A 133 14.79 5.55 -12.82
N GLN A 134 15.18 5.33 -14.08
CA GLN A 134 16.50 5.66 -14.62
C GLN A 134 16.72 7.16 -14.77
N ASP A 135 15.73 7.90 -15.29
CA ASP A 135 15.82 9.35 -15.54
C ASP A 135 16.04 10.18 -14.26
N LYS A 136 15.75 9.64 -13.08
CA LYS A 136 15.95 10.31 -11.79
C LYS A 136 17.29 10.00 -11.11
N GLU A 137 18.12 9.17 -11.70
CA GLU A 137 19.49 8.94 -11.22
C GLU A 137 20.49 9.98 -11.75
N LEU A 138 20.03 10.85 -12.66
CA LEU A 138 20.88 11.86 -13.32
C LEU A 138 20.68 13.31 -12.80
N ASN A 139 19.85 13.50 -11.77
CA ASN A 139 19.62 14.75 -11.07
C ASN A 139 19.67 14.50 -9.55
#